data_d76ace1331f19be7d3c0e08e42ed1104
#
_entry.id   d76ace1331f19be7d3c0e08e42ed1104
#
_cell.length_a   1.000
_cell.length_b   1.000
_cell.length_c   1.000
_cell.angle_alpha   90.00
_cell.angle_beta   90.00
_cell.angle_gamma   90.00
#
_symmetry.space_group_name_H-M   'P 1'
#
loop_
_entity.id
_entity.type
_entity.pdbx_description
1 polymer ?
#
loop_
_entity_poly.entity_id
_entity_poly.type
_entity_poly.pdbx_seq_one_letter_code
_entity_poly.pdbx_strand_id
1 'polypeptide(L)'
;MRTLKTSTIRSLCAALVLITLTIAGGAQSRDRSQTPDKYKWNLTDLYPSDAAWRAAKDKLAADAQKLRQYHGQLGKSAAPLADALDLQASLVKELGRLYTYASLLADQDTRDSAHEAMRQEMNQLAAAVSAESSFIEPELLKIGQAPITALVTSEPRLKVYSFYLSDVFRRAAHTLSDAEEKLLADAGPLAGNPSSLYNILSNADFPFPTVTLSTGKSVKIDQAAFGELRALPNRADRQKVMSAFFTALGSFSRTFGTSLSGEVLKVQFFAKARKYPSDLAAQLDGPNIPTTVYTRLVDGVNKNLPTFHRYLKLRKRMMKLDQLHYYDLYAPLVGSVDLKYTPGEAQKLVLAAVAPLGDDYQATVGRAFDSRWIDLFPNEGKASGAYSDGGAYDVHPYMLLNYNGQYADVSTLAHELGHTMQSYLSNKTQPFPLAGYPIFVAEVASTFNEALLIDYMLGRIKDDDTRLSLLGNYLENIKGTVFRQTQFAEFEWRMHERAEKGEPVTGDGLAKLYLDITKKYYGHDQGVTIVDDFVAHEWSYIPHFYRDFYVFQYATSFTASSALAEKVKAGDPDAKKRYLAFLSAGGSKYPVDLLKDAGVDMTTDEPLDLTIKKMNRIMDEMEGLLAKRK
;
A
#
# COMPACT_ATOMS: atom_id res chain seq x y z
N MET A 1 -30.19 50.52 -67.27
CA MET A 1 -30.24 52.01 -67.27
C MET A 1 -29.81 52.53 -65.94
N ARG A 2 -28.77 53.38 -65.96
CA ARG A 2 -28.41 54.46 -65.01
C ARG A 2 -28.22 54.04 -63.55
N THR A 3 -27.03 54.06 -63.02
CA THR A 3 -25.99 55.11 -62.81
C THR A 3 -26.00 55.68 -61.40
N LEU A 4 -24.85 55.53 -60.74
CA LEU A 4 -24.09 56.55 -59.96
C LEU A 4 -24.71 57.02 -58.62
N LYS A 5 -24.03 57.30 -57.58
CA LYS A 5 -22.64 57.74 -57.27
C LYS A 5 -22.38 57.67 -55.76
N THR A 6 -21.21 57.28 -55.42
CA THR A 6 -20.27 57.75 -54.36
C THR A 6 -20.78 58.71 -53.27
N SER A 7 -20.47 58.45 -52.03
CA SER A 7 -19.82 59.47 -51.18
C SER A 7 -19.21 58.81 -49.91
N THR A 8 -17.95 59.11 -49.67
CA THR A 8 -17.09 58.87 -48.57
C THR A 8 -17.51 59.65 -47.32
N ILE A 9 -17.64 59.04 -46.17
CA ILE A 9 -17.43 59.74 -44.89
C ILE A 9 -16.66 58.75 -43.94
N ARG A 10 -15.46 59.15 -43.52
CA ARG A 10 -14.69 58.61 -42.46
C ARG A 10 -15.35 58.88 -41.11
N SER A 11 -15.55 57.87 -40.30
CA SER A 11 -15.71 58.09 -38.86
C SER A 11 -15.02 56.97 -38.12
N LEU A 12 -14.06 57.35 -37.32
CA LEU A 12 -13.41 56.54 -36.28
C LEU A 12 -14.47 55.92 -35.37
N CYS A 13 -14.48 54.59 -35.24
CA CYS A 13 -15.05 53.94 -34.08
C CYS A 13 -13.98 53.06 -33.49
N ALA A 14 -13.58 53.39 -32.26
CA ALA A 14 -12.69 52.66 -31.44
C ALA A 14 -13.21 51.21 -31.24
N ALA A 15 -12.45 50.24 -31.69
CA ALA A 15 -12.70 48.84 -31.38
C ALA A 15 -12.30 48.59 -29.92
N LEU A 16 -13.28 48.52 -29.02
CA LEU A 16 -13.15 47.94 -27.70
C LEU A 16 -12.95 46.43 -27.90
N VAL A 17 -11.69 45.95 -27.86
CA VAL A 17 -11.40 44.53 -27.76
C VAL A 17 -11.74 44.12 -26.34
N LEU A 18 -12.93 43.59 -26.12
CA LEU A 18 -13.27 42.80 -24.96
C LEU A 18 -12.43 41.50 -25.03
N ILE A 19 -11.31 41.50 -24.34
CA ILE A 19 -10.63 40.24 -24.00
C ILE A 19 -11.51 39.54 -22.95
N THR A 20 -12.47 38.76 -23.42
CA THR A 20 -13.07 37.71 -22.58
C THR A 20 -11.99 36.69 -22.30
N LEU A 21 -11.33 36.82 -21.15
CA LEU A 21 -10.63 35.71 -20.52
C LEU A 21 -11.69 34.64 -20.19
N THR A 22 -12.00 33.81 -21.15
CA THR A 22 -12.58 32.51 -20.88
C THR A 22 -11.53 31.77 -20.11
N ILE A 23 -11.66 31.73 -18.79
CA ILE A 23 -11.07 30.66 -17.97
C ILE A 23 -11.83 29.41 -18.40
N ALA A 24 -11.42 28.84 -19.53
CA ALA A 24 -11.71 27.45 -19.84
C ALA A 24 -10.99 26.66 -18.77
N GLY A 25 -11.74 26.07 -17.87
CA GLY A 25 -11.29 24.87 -17.15
C GLY A 25 -11.00 23.85 -18.24
N GLY A 26 -9.78 23.91 -18.80
CA GLY A 26 -9.34 23.01 -19.85
C GLY A 26 -9.37 21.59 -19.28
N ALA A 27 -10.14 20.72 -19.89
CA ALA A 27 -9.92 19.28 -19.73
C ALA A 27 -8.43 19.07 -19.96
N GLN A 28 -7.74 18.57 -18.92
CA GLN A 28 -6.31 18.34 -18.96
C GLN A 28 -6.01 17.41 -20.13
N SER A 29 -5.14 17.82 -21.04
CA SER A 29 -4.76 16.99 -22.18
C SER A 29 -4.23 15.64 -21.66
N ARG A 30 -4.81 14.54 -22.14
CA ARG A 30 -4.33 13.20 -21.81
C ARG A 30 -3.10 12.80 -22.64
N ASP A 31 -2.64 13.66 -23.53
CA ASP A 31 -1.40 13.49 -24.28
C ASP A 31 -0.21 13.91 -23.42
N ARG A 32 0.66 12.94 -23.11
CA ARG A 32 1.89 13.15 -22.30
C ARG A 32 2.80 14.23 -22.89
N SER A 33 2.84 14.39 -24.23
CA SER A 33 3.67 15.39 -24.89
C SER A 33 3.28 16.82 -24.51
N GLN A 34 2.02 17.04 -24.13
CA GLN A 34 1.49 18.33 -23.70
C GLN A 34 1.75 18.61 -22.21
N THR A 35 2.17 17.62 -21.44
CA THR A 35 2.52 17.82 -20.02
C THR A 35 3.86 18.53 -19.93
N PRO A 36 3.97 19.67 -19.21
CA PRO A 36 5.25 20.35 -18.99
C PRO A 36 6.26 19.45 -18.29
N ASP A 37 7.53 19.53 -18.70
CA ASP A 37 8.60 18.67 -18.19
C ASP A 37 8.78 18.70 -16.67
N LYS A 38 8.50 19.82 -16.03
CA LYS A 38 8.56 19.96 -14.57
C LYS A 38 7.59 19.04 -13.82
N TYR A 39 6.59 18.48 -14.50
CA TYR A 39 5.59 17.55 -13.96
C TYR A 39 5.78 16.12 -14.46
N LYS A 40 6.90 15.86 -15.10
CA LYS A 40 7.33 14.52 -15.54
C LYS A 40 8.65 14.20 -14.86
N TRP A 41 8.81 12.99 -14.37
CA TRP A 41 10.08 12.55 -13.81
C TRP A 41 11.23 12.57 -14.85
N ASN A 42 12.47 12.68 -14.36
CA ASN A 42 13.67 12.60 -15.16
C ASN A 42 14.37 11.26 -14.92
N LEU A 43 14.28 10.34 -15.87
CA LEU A 43 14.88 9.01 -15.73
C LEU A 43 16.36 8.94 -16.16
N THR A 44 16.93 10.05 -16.68
CA THR A 44 18.35 10.08 -17.07
C THR A 44 19.30 9.97 -15.88
N ASP A 45 18.80 10.20 -14.65
CA ASP A 45 19.56 9.97 -13.43
C ASP A 45 19.76 8.48 -13.12
N LEU A 46 18.89 7.61 -13.65
CA LEU A 46 19.04 6.16 -13.65
C LEU A 46 19.97 5.71 -14.78
N TYR A 47 19.53 5.91 -16.01
CA TYR A 47 20.31 5.63 -17.21
C TYR A 47 20.09 6.72 -18.26
N PRO A 48 21.15 7.19 -18.96
CA PRO A 48 21.02 8.26 -19.93
C PRO A 48 20.27 7.84 -21.20
N SER A 49 20.12 6.52 -21.43
CA SER A 49 19.39 5.95 -22.59
C SER A 49 19.16 4.46 -22.41
N ASP A 50 18.22 3.91 -23.19
CA ASP A 50 17.97 2.46 -23.26
C ASP A 50 19.22 1.67 -23.69
N ALA A 51 20.07 2.24 -24.52
CA ALA A 51 21.33 1.60 -24.91
C ALA A 51 22.28 1.45 -23.72
N ALA A 52 22.37 2.46 -22.86
CA ALA A 52 23.16 2.39 -21.63
C ALA A 52 22.57 1.36 -20.65
N TRP A 53 21.25 1.33 -20.52
CA TRP A 53 20.54 0.33 -19.71
C TRP A 53 20.82 -1.09 -20.21
N ARG A 54 20.74 -1.34 -21.54
CA ARG A 54 21.03 -2.66 -22.12
C ARG A 54 22.47 -3.10 -21.84
N ALA A 55 23.43 -2.21 -22.01
CA ALA A 55 24.84 -2.50 -21.71
C ALA A 55 25.05 -2.87 -20.23
N ALA A 56 24.39 -2.16 -19.30
CA ALA A 56 24.44 -2.45 -17.87
C ALA A 56 23.76 -3.80 -17.55
N LYS A 57 22.63 -4.11 -18.16
CA LYS A 57 21.93 -5.40 -18.03
C LYS A 57 22.81 -6.56 -18.47
N ASP A 58 23.44 -6.47 -19.65
CA ASP A 58 24.29 -7.52 -20.17
C ASP A 58 25.53 -7.74 -19.29
N LYS A 59 26.09 -6.64 -18.76
CA LYS A 59 27.20 -6.70 -17.80
C LYS A 59 26.76 -7.40 -16.51
N LEU A 60 25.58 -7.05 -15.96
CA LEU A 60 25.06 -7.69 -14.75
C LEU A 60 24.88 -9.20 -14.94
N ALA A 61 24.33 -9.63 -16.08
CA ALA A 61 24.16 -11.05 -16.40
C ALA A 61 25.50 -11.81 -16.43
N ALA A 62 26.55 -11.19 -16.99
CA ALA A 62 27.90 -11.76 -17.00
C ALA A 62 28.53 -11.78 -15.58
N ASP A 63 28.35 -10.71 -14.82
CA ASP A 63 28.90 -10.60 -13.46
C ASP A 63 28.24 -11.58 -12.48
N ALA A 64 26.94 -11.89 -12.64
CA ALA A 64 26.24 -12.86 -11.80
C ALA A 64 26.89 -14.24 -11.83
N GLN A 65 27.39 -14.69 -12.98
CA GLN A 65 28.07 -15.98 -13.12
C GLN A 65 29.34 -16.09 -12.25
N LYS A 66 29.95 -14.96 -11.89
CA LYS A 66 31.14 -14.95 -11.02
C LYS A 66 30.85 -15.43 -9.60
N LEU A 67 29.58 -15.48 -9.16
CA LEU A 67 29.22 -16.06 -7.86
C LEU A 67 29.60 -17.55 -7.75
N ARG A 68 29.56 -18.29 -8.86
CA ARG A 68 29.88 -19.72 -8.91
C ARG A 68 31.26 -20.07 -8.34
N GLN A 69 32.24 -19.16 -8.46
CA GLN A 69 33.60 -19.40 -7.93
C GLN A 69 33.65 -19.54 -6.40
N TYR A 70 32.65 -19.01 -5.69
CA TYR A 70 32.57 -19.04 -4.24
C TYR A 70 31.83 -20.27 -3.70
N HIS A 71 31.19 -21.07 -4.55
CA HIS A 71 30.50 -22.29 -4.13
C HIS A 71 31.49 -23.28 -3.48
N GLY A 72 31.20 -23.72 -2.25
CA GLY A 72 32.08 -24.57 -1.45
C GLY A 72 33.29 -23.83 -0.85
N GLN A 73 33.33 -22.49 -0.89
CA GLN A 73 34.45 -21.69 -0.41
C GLN A 73 34.11 -20.83 0.81
N LEU A 74 32.83 -20.64 1.17
CA LEU A 74 32.38 -19.65 2.15
C LEU A 74 32.94 -19.91 3.56
N GLY A 75 33.23 -21.16 3.90
CA GLY A 75 33.80 -21.54 5.19
C GLY A 75 35.32 -21.61 5.26
N LYS A 76 36.03 -21.43 4.14
CA LYS A 76 37.50 -21.60 4.11
C LYS A 76 38.24 -20.49 4.84
N SER A 77 37.78 -19.26 4.68
CA SER A 77 38.30 -18.08 5.40
C SER A 77 37.32 -16.92 5.27
N ALA A 78 37.58 -15.81 5.96
CA ALA A 78 36.69 -14.66 5.95
C ALA A 78 36.64 -13.92 4.59
N ALA A 79 37.75 -13.92 3.82
CA ALA A 79 37.80 -13.22 2.55
C ALA A 79 36.85 -13.77 1.48
N PRO A 80 36.78 -15.07 1.15
CA PRO A 80 35.81 -15.61 0.21
C PRO A 80 34.36 -15.36 0.61
N LEU A 81 34.04 -15.42 1.92
CA LEU A 81 32.69 -15.09 2.40
C LEU A 81 32.36 -13.62 2.16
N ALA A 82 33.28 -12.70 2.53
CA ALA A 82 33.08 -11.28 2.29
C ALA A 82 32.94 -10.97 0.79
N ASP A 83 33.83 -11.51 -0.04
CA ASP A 83 33.82 -11.29 -1.49
C ASP A 83 32.52 -11.80 -2.14
N ALA A 84 32.00 -12.95 -1.69
CA ALA A 84 30.74 -13.51 -2.20
C ALA A 84 29.55 -12.61 -1.82
N LEU A 85 29.47 -12.17 -0.55
CA LEU A 85 28.39 -11.30 -0.08
C LEU A 85 28.45 -9.89 -0.68
N ASP A 86 29.67 -9.32 -0.83
CA ASP A 86 29.87 -8.03 -1.51
C ASP A 86 29.46 -8.09 -2.99
N LEU A 87 29.83 -9.18 -3.68
CA LEU A 87 29.40 -9.39 -5.06
C LEU A 87 27.89 -9.55 -5.16
N GLN A 88 27.27 -10.39 -4.33
CA GLN A 88 25.81 -10.55 -4.28
C GLN A 88 25.11 -9.18 -4.03
N ALA A 89 25.56 -8.42 -3.03
CA ALA A 89 25.01 -7.10 -2.74
C ALA A 89 25.12 -6.14 -3.92
N SER A 90 26.29 -6.13 -4.61
CA SER A 90 26.50 -5.32 -5.81
C SER A 90 25.57 -5.70 -6.95
N LEU A 91 25.37 -6.99 -7.19
CA LEU A 91 24.44 -7.51 -8.21
C LEU A 91 23.00 -7.12 -7.91
N VAL A 92 22.54 -7.29 -6.68
CA VAL A 92 21.16 -6.96 -6.28
C VAL A 92 20.94 -5.44 -6.35
N LYS A 93 21.94 -4.63 -5.98
CA LYS A 93 21.87 -3.17 -6.09
C LYS A 93 21.69 -2.71 -7.54
N GLU A 94 22.50 -3.22 -8.46
CA GLU A 94 22.40 -2.87 -9.88
C GLU A 94 21.11 -3.43 -10.50
N LEU A 95 20.69 -4.63 -10.10
CA LEU A 95 19.41 -5.22 -10.52
C LEU A 95 18.23 -4.29 -10.14
N GLY A 96 18.23 -3.75 -8.92
CA GLY A 96 17.23 -2.78 -8.45
C GLY A 96 17.18 -1.54 -9.35
N ARG A 97 18.33 -0.97 -9.68
CA ARG A 97 18.44 0.21 -10.55
C ARG A 97 17.93 -0.06 -11.97
N LEU A 98 18.30 -1.22 -12.54
CA LEU A 98 17.83 -1.67 -13.85
C LEU A 98 16.33 -1.89 -13.87
N TYR A 99 15.80 -2.54 -12.83
CA TYR A 99 14.38 -2.83 -12.70
C TYR A 99 13.55 -1.55 -12.56
N THR A 100 13.99 -0.61 -11.71
CA THR A 100 13.34 0.70 -11.55
C THR A 100 13.24 1.43 -12.88
N TYR A 101 14.33 1.53 -13.66
CA TYR A 101 14.31 2.20 -14.97
C TYR A 101 13.28 1.58 -15.93
N ALA A 102 13.32 0.26 -16.09
CA ALA A 102 12.41 -0.45 -17.00
C ALA A 102 10.94 -0.32 -16.58
N SER A 103 10.67 -0.43 -15.27
CA SER A 103 9.31 -0.32 -14.73
C SER A 103 8.75 1.09 -14.89
N LEU A 104 9.54 2.12 -14.57
CA LEU A 104 9.10 3.51 -14.70
C LEU A 104 8.82 3.90 -16.16
N LEU A 105 9.61 3.40 -17.12
CA LEU A 105 9.34 3.58 -18.54
C LEU A 105 8.04 2.89 -18.97
N ALA A 106 7.83 1.64 -18.58
CA ALA A 106 6.61 0.90 -18.91
C ALA A 106 5.36 1.58 -18.29
N ASP A 107 5.47 2.13 -17.08
CA ASP A 107 4.36 2.78 -16.39
C ASP A 107 4.01 4.16 -16.95
N GLN A 108 4.89 4.82 -17.70
CA GLN A 108 4.56 6.05 -18.43
C GLN A 108 3.53 5.82 -19.52
N ASP A 109 3.60 4.68 -20.20
CA ASP A 109 2.64 4.24 -21.20
C ASP A 109 2.66 2.70 -21.31
N THR A 110 1.71 2.05 -20.67
CA THR A 110 1.58 0.58 -20.64
C THR A 110 1.26 -0.03 -22.01
N ARG A 111 1.04 0.79 -23.04
CA ARG A 111 0.85 0.36 -24.44
C ARG A 111 2.16 0.21 -25.19
N ASP A 112 3.26 0.75 -24.63
CA ASP A 112 4.59 0.62 -25.24
C ASP A 112 5.15 -0.79 -25.00
N SER A 113 5.03 -1.63 -26.02
CA SER A 113 5.48 -3.02 -25.95
C SER A 113 6.99 -3.17 -25.79
N ALA A 114 7.80 -2.16 -26.19
CA ALA A 114 9.25 -2.21 -26.03
C ALA A 114 9.65 -2.04 -24.57
N HIS A 115 9.02 -1.09 -23.87
CA HIS A 115 9.27 -0.89 -22.44
C HIS A 115 8.70 -2.03 -21.58
N GLU A 116 7.53 -2.58 -21.97
CA GLU A 116 7.00 -3.77 -21.32
C GLU A 116 7.92 -4.99 -21.50
N ALA A 117 8.53 -5.16 -22.66
CA ALA A 117 9.52 -6.21 -22.88
C ALA A 117 10.76 -6.02 -21.99
N MET A 118 11.24 -4.77 -21.81
CA MET A 118 12.35 -4.47 -20.89
C MET A 118 12.02 -4.91 -19.46
N ARG A 119 10.79 -4.64 -18.97
CA ARG A 119 10.34 -5.07 -17.64
C ARG A 119 10.29 -6.60 -17.51
N GLN A 120 9.84 -7.30 -18.54
CA GLN A 120 9.83 -8.77 -18.55
C GLN A 120 11.26 -9.36 -18.58
N GLU A 121 12.19 -8.74 -19.32
CA GLU A 121 13.60 -9.13 -19.31
C GLU A 121 14.18 -9.02 -17.88
N MET A 122 13.77 -8.03 -17.09
CA MET A 122 14.23 -7.87 -15.71
C MET A 122 13.74 -8.99 -14.79
N ASN A 123 12.51 -9.48 -14.97
CA ASN A 123 12.01 -10.62 -14.19
C ASN A 123 12.85 -11.88 -14.47
N GLN A 124 13.24 -12.11 -15.72
CA GLN A 124 14.11 -13.24 -16.09
C GLN A 124 15.51 -13.07 -15.50
N LEU A 125 16.07 -11.87 -15.58
CA LEU A 125 17.40 -11.59 -15.02
C LEU A 125 17.42 -11.72 -13.50
N ALA A 126 16.37 -11.25 -12.80
CA ALA A 126 16.23 -11.42 -11.36
C ALA A 126 16.21 -12.90 -10.95
N ALA A 127 15.48 -13.73 -11.69
CA ALA A 127 15.47 -15.18 -11.48
C ALA A 127 16.87 -15.80 -11.70
N ALA A 128 17.57 -15.37 -12.76
CA ALA A 128 18.93 -15.85 -13.03
C ALA A 128 19.93 -15.45 -11.93
N VAL A 129 19.91 -14.19 -11.47
CA VAL A 129 20.77 -13.72 -10.36
C VAL A 129 20.45 -14.47 -9.06
N SER A 130 19.18 -14.71 -8.79
CA SER A 130 18.74 -15.50 -7.62
C SER A 130 19.26 -16.94 -7.69
N ALA A 131 19.20 -17.57 -8.85
CA ALA A 131 19.71 -18.93 -9.05
C ALA A 131 21.22 -19.02 -8.78
N GLU A 132 22.00 -18.04 -9.26
CA GLU A 132 23.46 -18.00 -9.06
C GLU A 132 23.86 -17.80 -7.59
N SER A 133 23.02 -17.17 -6.78
CA SER A 133 23.25 -16.92 -5.35
C SER A 133 22.63 -17.97 -4.42
N SER A 134 21.85 -18.90 -4.95
CA SER A 134 21.03 -19.84 -4.15
C SER A 134 21.82 -20.78 -3.25
N PHE A 135 23.10 -21.00 -3.51
CA PHE A 135 23.98 -21.85 -2.69
C PHE A 135 24.41 -21.20 -1.36
N ILE A 136 24.29 -19.88 -1.23
CA ILE A 136 24.87 -19.12 -0.09
C ILE A 136 24.25 -19.54 1.23
N GLU A 137 22.94 -19.45 1.39
CA GLU A 137 22.28 -19.79 2.66
C GLU A 137 22.45 -21.27 3.05
N PRO A 138 22.26 -22.26 2.15
CA PRO A 138 22.55 -23.66 2.47
C PRO A 138 24.00 -23.91 2.92
N GLU A 139 24.97 -23.28 2.25
CA GLU A 139 26.37 -23.43 2.61
C GLU A 139 26.67 -22.80 3.99
N LEU A 140 26.11 -21.60 4.29
CA LEU A 140 26.23 -20.96 5.59
C LEU A 140 25.68 -21.88 6.72
N LEU A 141 24.49 -22.45 6.51
CA LEU A 141 23.88 -23.35 7.49
C LEU A 141 24.71 -24.61 7.70
N LYS A 142 25.31 -25.17 6.65
CA LYS A 142 26.19 -26.32 6.72
C LYS A 142 27.49 -26.03 7.48
N ILE A 143 28.07 -24.83 7.33
CA ILE A 143 29.25 -24.37 8.05
C ILE A 143 28.91 -24.22 9.55
N GLY A 144 27.74 -23.68 9.85
CA GLY A 144 27.24 -23.48 11.22
C GLY A 144 27.53 -22.09 11.77
N GLN A 145 26.74 -21.72 12.79
CA GLN A 145 26.74 -20.38 13.36
C GLN A 145 28.09 -19.97 13.99
N ALA A 146 28.70 -20.85 14.81
CA ALA A 146 29.91 -20.50 15.55
C ALA A 146 31.12 -20.18 14.64
N PRO A 147 31.45 -20.98 13.59
CA PRO A 147 32.49 -20.63 12.64
C PRO A 147 32.20 -19.35 11.89
N ILE A 148 30.96 -19.12 11.41
CA ILE A 148 30.59 -17.89 10.70
C ILE A 148 30.74 -16.66 11.61
N THR A 149 30.33 -16.74 12.88
CA THR A 149 30.52 -15.65 13.85
C THR A 149 32.00 -15.31 14.05
N ALA A 150 32.88 -16.33 14.08
CA ALA A 150 34.33 -16.11 14.15
C ALA A 150 34.85 -15.36 12.89
N LEU A 151 34.39 -15.75 11.71
CA LEU A 151 34.76 -15.06 10.46
C LEU A 151 34.28 -13.59 10.46
N VAL A 152 33.04 -13.32 10.89
CA VAL A 152 32.51 -11.95 11.04
C VAL A 152 33.34 -11.10 11.98
N THR A 153 33.86 -11.70 13.06
CA THR A 153 34.71 -11.00 14.04
C THR A 153 36.07 -10.63 13.46
N SER A 154 36.61 -11.49 12.59
CA SER A 154 37.95 -11.34 12.01
C SER A 154 38.02 -10.43 10.78
N GLU A 155 36.89 -10.18 10.07
CA GLU A 155 36.83 -9.41 8.82
C GLU A 155 35.85 -8.23 8.95
N PRO A 156 36.34 -6.98 8.98
CA PRO A 156 35.48 -5.79 9.14
C PRO A 156 34.38 -5.64 8.06
N ARG A 157 34.63 -6.09 6.83
CA ARG A 157 33.64 -6.04 5.74
C ARG A 157 32.40 -6.88 6.03
N LEU A 158 32.54 -7.97 6.81
CA LEU A 158 31.43 -8.83 7.17
C LEU A 158 30.48 -8.23 8.21
N LYS A 159 30.87 -7.18 8.92
CA LYS A 159 30.02 -6.54 9.94
C LYS A 159 28.70 -6.03 9.39
N VAL A 160 28.68 -5.52 8.18
CA VAL A 160 27.45 -5.04 7.53
C VAL A 160 26.44 -6.15 7.27
N TYR A 161 26.90 -7.38 7.16
CA TYR A 161 26.06 -8.57 6.94
C TYR A 161 25.66 -9.30 8.23
N SER A 162 26.08 -8.78 9.41
CA SER A 162 25.83 -9.47 10.70
C SER A 162 24.34 -9.73 10.96
N PHE A 163 23.47 -8.77 10.60
CA PHE A 163 22.02 -8.93 10.76
C PHE A 163 21.49 -10.05 9.85
N TYR A 164 21.83 -10.01 8.56
CA TYR A 164 21.45 -11.05 7.59
C TYR A 164 21.94 -12.44 8.03
N LEU A 165 23.22 -12.57 8.38
CA LEU A 165 23.79 -13.83 8.82
C LEU A 165 23.11 -14.35 10.10
N SER A 166 22.82 -13.47 11.05
CA SER A 166 22.08 -13.84 12.27
C SER A 166 20.65 -14.33 11.95
N ASP A 167 19.96 -13.70 11.00
CA ASP A 167 18.62 -14.10 10.60
C ASP A 167 18.61 -15.45 9.86
N VAL A 168 19.62 -15.75 9.03
CA VAL A 168 19.78 -17.07 8.42
C VAL A 168 19.85 -18.17 9.50
N PHE A 169 20.65 -17.98 10.55
CA PHE A 169 20.75 -18.96 11.64
C PHE A 169 19.51 -18.98 12.54
N ARG A 170 18.80 -17.87 12.72
CA ARG A 170 17.53 -17.86 13.44
C ARG A 170 16.50 -18.78 12.76
N ARG A 171 16.45 -18.75 11.43
CA ARG A 171 15.52 -19.57 10.63
C ARG A 171 15.99 -21.01 10.38
N ALA A 172 17.18 -21.39 10.85
CA ALA A 172 17.77 -22.70 10.59
C ALA A 172 16.89 -23.89 11.04
N ALA A 173 16.11 -23.72 12.11
CA ALA A 173 15.19 -24.76 12.60
C ALA A 173 14.05 -25.08 11.61
N HIS A 174 13.78 -24.18 10.68
CA HIS A 174 12.72 -24.24 9.67
C HIS A 174 13.28 -24.42 8.25
N THR A 175 14.59 -24.60 8.11
CA THR A 175 15.26 -24.97 6.87
C THR A 175 15.45 -26.48 6.83
N LEU A 176 15.09 -27.09 5.70
CA LEU A 176 15.12 -28.53 5.50
C LEU A 176 16.45 -28.97 4.87
N SER A 177 16.60 -30.28 4.61
CA SER A 177 17.72 -30.78 3.84
C SER A 177 17.66 -30.30 2.37
N ASP A 178 18.80 -30.26 1.68
CA ASP A 178 18.88 -29.83 0.27
C ASP A 178 17.89 -30.57 -0.63
N ALA A 179 17.67 -31.87 -0.40
CA ALA A 179 16.73 -32.68 -1.18
C ALA A 179 15.26 -32.30 -0.89
N GLU A 180 14.92 -32.03 0.37
CA GLU A 180 13.57 -31.60 0.77
C GLU A 180 13.30 -30.16 0.30
N GLU A 181 14.27 -29.23 0.43
CA GLU A 181 14.15 -27.86 -0.09
C GLU A 181 13.96 -27.85 -1.61
N LYS A 182 14.70 -28.69 -2.33
CA LYS A 182 14.51 -28.87 -3.75
C LYS A 182 13.11 -29.39 -4.08
N LEU A 183 12.61 -30.37 -3.34
CA LEU A 183 11.24 -30.88 -3.53
C LEU A 183 10.17 -29.81 -3.29
N LEU A 184 10.34 -28.99 -2.25
CA LEU A 184 9.42 -27.87 -1.98
C LEU A 184 9.48 -26.79 -3.07
N ALA A 185 10.68 -26.52 -3.61
CA ALA A 185 10.85 -25.59 -4.70
C ALA A 185 10.18 -26.11 -6.00
N ASP A 186 10.35 -27.40 -6.31
CA ASP A 186 9.71 -28.06 -7.46
C ASP A 186 8.17 -28.10 -7.33
N ALA A 187 7.63 -28.08 -6.10
CA ALA A 187 6.19 -27.97 -5.82
C ALA A 187 5.64 -26.52 -5.97
N GLY A 188 6.51 -25.51 -6.03
CA GLY A 188 6.14 -24.09 -6.13
C GLY A 188 5.14 -23.75 -7.22
N PRO A 189 5.33 -24.22 -8.48
CA PRO A 189 4.36 -23.98 -9.56
C PRO A 189 2.95 -24.51 -9.26
N LEU A 190 2.83 -25.65 -8.55
CA LEU A 190 1.53 -26.20 -8.12
C LEU A 190 0.88 -25.31 -7.05
N ALA A 191 1.68 -24.77 -6.16
CA ALA A 191 1.24 -23.89 -5.08
C ALA A 191 0.65 -22.56 -5.57
N GLY A 192 0.99 -22.10 -6.78
CA GLY A 192 0.42 -20.90 -7.40
C GLY A 192 -0.97 -21.06 -8.01
N ASN A 193 -1.46 -22.28 -8.18
CA ASN A 193 -2.72 -22.55 -8.86
C ASN A 193 -3.96 -21.90 -8.20
N PRO A 194 -4.14 -21.92 -6.85
CA PRO A 194 -5.31 -21.30 -6.22
C PRO A 194 -5.44 -19.82 -6.54
N SER A 195 -4.35 -19.06 -6.41
CA SER A 195 -4.32 -17.63 -6.72
C SER A 195 -4.55 -17.37 -8.22
N SER A 196 -3.96 -18.19 -9.11
CA SER A 196 -4.17 -18.09 -10.55
C SER A 196 -5.63 -18.34 -10.92
N LEU A 197 -6.26 -19.37 -10.35
CA LEU A 197 -7.69 -19.67 -10.57
C LEU A 197 -8.57 -18.51 -10.10
N TYR A 198 -8.30 -17.97 -8.91
CA TYR A 198 -9.00 -16.79 -8.41
C TYR A 198 -8.89 -15.61 -9.39
N ASN A 199 -7.69 -15.31 -9.86
CA ASN A 199 -7.44 -14.19 -10.77
C ASN A 199 -8.16 -14.34 -12.10
N ILE A 200 -8.15 -15.53 -12.71
CA ILE A 200 -8.85 -15.80 -13.97
C ILE A 200 -10.36 -15.69 -13.75
N LEU A 201 -10.91 -16.36 -12.73
CA LEU A 201 -12.32 -16.31 -12.45
C LEU A 201 -12.80 -14.88 -12.18
N SER A 202 -12.13 -14.17 -11.28
CA SER A 202 -12.60 -12.87 -10.80
C SER A 202 -12.43 -11.72 -11.81
N ASN A 203 -11.46 -11.82 -12.75
CA ASN A 203 -11.17 -10.72 -13.68
C ASN A 203 -11.63 -11.02 -15.12
N ALA A 204 -11.64 -12.29 -15.55
CA ALA A 204 -11.94 -12.65 -16.94
C ALA A 204 -13.29 -13.35 -17.10
N ASP A 205 -13.55 -14.39 -16.32
CA ASP A 205 -14.64 -15.33 -16.59
C ASP A 205 -15.91 -15.05 -15.75
N PHE A 206 -15.84 -14.17 -14.74
CA PHE A 206 -16.98 -13.93 -13.86
C PHE A 206 -18.10 -13.20 -14.59
N PRO A 207 -19.34 -13.75 -14.60
CA PRO A 207 -20.50 -13.15 -15.26
C PRO A 207 -21.08 -12.02 -14.41
N PHE A 208 -20.40 -10.86 -14.40
CA PHE A 208 -20.83 -9.70 -13.63
C PHE A 208 -22.26 -9.29 -13.94
N PRO A 209 -23.10 -9.02 -12.91
CA PRO A 209 -24.50 -8.69 -13.10
C PRO A 209 -24.69 -7.30 -13.72
N THR A 210 -25.83 -7.12 -14.36
CA THR A 210 -26.29 -5.81 -14.86
C THR A 210 -27.53 -5.41 -14.07
N VAL A 211 -27.59 -4.15 -13.63
CA VAL A 211 -28.75 -3.57 -12.96
C VAL A 211 -29.20 -2.29 -13.64
N THR A 212 -30.51 -2.00 -13.56
CA THR A 212 -31.07 -0.72 -14.00
C THR A 212 -31.20 0.18 -12.77
N LEU A 213 -30.49 1.32 -12.80
CA LEU A 213 -30.53 2.34 -11.76
C LEU A 213 -31.85 3.13 -11.79
N SER A 214 -32.13 3.89 -10.72
CA SER A 214 -33.29 4.78 -10.61
C SER A 214 -33.36 5.82 -11.73
N THR A 215 -32.24 6.14 -12.35
CA THR A 215 -32.14 7.03 -13.52
C THR A 215 -32.60 6.37 -14.84
N GLY A 216 -32.95 5.09 -14.84
CA GLY A 216 -33.23 4.29 -16.03
C GLY A 216 -31.98 3.76 -16.76
N LYS A 217 -30.78 4.12 -16.33
CA LYS A 217 -29.53 3.64 -16.94
C LYS A 217 -29.24 2.20 -16.50
N SER A 218 -29.02 1.31 -17.47
CA SER A 218 -28.51 -0.04 -17.20
C SER A 218 -26.98 -0.03 -17.13
N VAL A 219 -26.42 -0.61 -16.06
CA VAL A 219 -24.99 -0.64 -15.81
C VAL A 219 -24.53 -2.05 -15.45
N LYS A 220 -23.44 -2.51 -16.05
CA LYS A 220 -22.75 -3.75 -15.63
C LYS A 220 -21.94 -3.44 -14.38
N ILE A 221 -22.01 -4.31 -13.37
CA ILE A 221 -21.35 -4.12 -12.08
C ILE A 221 -20.13 -5.05 -12.03
N ASP A 222 -19.04 -4.68 -12.74
CA ASP A 222 -17.74 -5.30 -12.52
C ASP A 222 -17.06 -4.74 -11.25
N GLN A 223 -15.87 -5.22 -10.93
CA GLN A 223 -15.17 -4.80 -9.70
C GLN A 223 -14.90 -3.29 -9.63
N ALA A 224 -14.52 -2.69 -10.75
CA ALA A 224 -14.25 -1.25 -10.83
C ALA A 224 -15.56 -0.45 -10.66
N ALA A 225 -16.59 -0.80 -11.44
CA ALA A 225 -17.90 -0.17 -11.34
C ALA A 225 -18.53 -0.36 -9.95
N PHE A 226 -18.35 -1.51 -9.29
CA PHE A 226 -18.84 -1.73 -7.93
C PHE A 226 -18.24 -0.72 -6.94
N GLY A 227 -16.95 -0.41 -7.08
CA GLY A 227 -16.27 0.60 -6.25
C GLY A 227 -16.98 1.97 -6.27
N GLU A 228 -17.40 2.41 -7.44
CA GLU A 228 -18.11 3.68 -7.65
C GLU A 228 -19.60 3.59 -7.29
N LEU A 229 -20.28 2.55 -7.79
CA LEU A 229 -21.74 2.42 -7.69
C LEU A 229 -22.25 2.17 -6.27
N ARG A 230 -21.46 1.53 -5.42
CA ARG A 230 -21.79 1.34 -3.99
C ARG A 230 -21.78 2.65 -3.19
N ALA A 231 -21.25 3.74 -3.76
CA ALA A 231 -21.21 5.07 -3.13
C ALA A 231 -22.27 6.04 -3.69
N LEU A 232 -23.13 5.59 -4.61
CA LEU A 232 -24.18 6.43 -5.23
C LEU A 232 -25.01 7.17 -4.17
N PRO A 233 -25.46 8.41 -4.44
CA PRO A 233 -26.33 9.18 -3.54
C PRO A 233 -27.69 8.49 -3.31
N ASN A 234 -28.25 7.85 -4.32
CA ASN A 234 -29.55 7.16 -4.21
C ASN A 234 -29.38 5.86 -3.41
N ARG A 235 -30.10 5.78 -2.29
CA ARG A 235 -30.03 4.62 -1.35
C ARG A 235 -30.53 3.32 -1.96
N ALA A 236 -31.64 3.39 -2.75
CA ALA A 236 -32.19 2.19 -3.38
C ALA A 236 -31.24 1.63 -4.46
N ASP A 237 -30.53 2.52 -5.16
CA ASP A 237 -29.52 2.09 -6.12
C ASP A 237 -28.32 1.42 -5.44
N ARG A 238 -27.83 1.95 -4.30
CA ARG A 238 -26.77 1.29 -3.51
C ARG A 238 -27.17 -0.10 -3.06
N GLN A 239 -28.41 -0.25 -2.51
CA GLN A 239 -28.93 -1.54 -2.10
C GLN A 239 -28.99 -2.53 -3.27
N LYS A 240 -29.55 -2.10 -4.40
CA LYS A 240 -29.66 -2.91 -5.62
C LYS A 240 -28.29 -3.34 -6.14
N VAL A 241 -27.34 -2.41 -6.23
CA VAL A 241 -25.98 -2.68 -6.70
C VAL A 241 -25.29 -3.69 -5.78
N MET A 242 -25.29 -3.46 -4.47
CA MET A 242 -24.60 -4.34 -3.52
C MET A 242 -25.23 -5.72 -3.44
N SER A 243 -26.56 -5.79 -3.39
CA SER A 243 -27.30 -7.06 -3.40
C SER A 243 -27.01 -7.87 -4.67
N ALA A 244 -27.10 -7.23 -5.85
CA ALA A 244 -26.84 -7.92 -7.12
C ALA A 244 -25.39 -8.44 -7.21
N PHE A 245 -24.42 -7.62 -6.82
CA PHE A 245 -23.00 -7.98 -6.87
C PHE A 245 -22.66 -9.16 -5.95
N PHE A 246 -23.06 -9.09 -4.68
CA PHE A 246 -22.76 -10.16 -3.73
C PHE A 246 -23.60 -11.43 -3.96
N THR A 247 -24.82 -11.30 -4.46
CA THR A 247 -25.61 -12.47 -4.86
C THR A 247 -24.99 -13.20 -6.05
N ALA A 248 -24.47 -12.45 -7.03
CA ALA A 248 -23.73 -13.04 -8.14
C ALA A 248 -22.48 -13.79 -7.66
N LEU A 249 -21.68 -13.20 -6.76
CA LEU A 249 -20.55 -13.88 -6.12
C LEU A 249 -20.98 -15.14 -5.38
N GLY A 250 -22.12 -15.09 -4.66
CA GLY A 250 -22.70 -16.24 -3.97
C GLY A 250 -23.02 -17.41 -4.87
N SER A 251 -23.42 -17.16 -6.13
CA SER A 251 -23.67 -18.22 -7.12
C SER A 251 -22.39 -19.02 -7.46
N PHE A 252 -21.22 -18.46 -7.22
CA PHE A 252 -19.91 -19.09 -7.41
C PHE A 252 -19.21 -19.44 -6.07
N SER A 253 -19.93 -19.39 -4.94
CA SER A 253 -19.38 -19.61 -3.60
C SER A 253 -18.58 -20.92 -3.49
N ARG A 254 -19.03 -22.00 -4.15
CA ARG A 254 -18.31 -23.27 -4.19
C ARG A 254 -16.96 -23.16 -4.91
N THR A 255 -16.92 -22.48 -6.06
CA THR A 255 -15.69 -22.33 -6.85
C THR A 255 -14.68 -21.44 -6.11
N PHE A 256 -15.11 -20.28 -5.62
CA PHE A 256 -14.26 -19.41 -4.79
C PHE A 256 -13.81 -20.12 -3.50
N GLY A 257 -14.71 -20.86 -2.85
CA GLY A 257 -14.39 -21.62 -1.64
C GLY A 257 -13.37 -22.73 -1.88
N THR A 258 -13.46 -23.44 -3.00
CA THR A 258 -12.47 -24.46 -3.38
C THR A 258 -11.12 -23.83 -3.68
N SER A 259 -11.09 -22.69 -4.39
CA SER A 259 -9.86 -21.95 -4.67
C SER A 259 -9.20 -21.46 -3.37
N LEU A 260 -9.96 -20.81 -2.48
CA LEU A 260 -9.43 -20.31 -1.21
C LEU A 260 -9.02 -21.44 -0.26
N SER A 261 -9.76 -22.56 -0.25
CA SER A 261 -9.34 -23.77 0.47
C SER A 261 -8.00 -24.31 -0.03
N GLY A 262 -7.77 -24.26 -1.35
CA GLY A 262 -6.48 -24.62 -1.94
C GLY A 262 -5.33 -23.73 -1.46
N GLU A 263 -5.60 -22.42 -1.31
CA GLU A 263 -4.62 -21.47 -0.76
C GLU A 263 -4.28 -21.79 0.70
N VAL A 264 -5.28 -22.00 1.53
CA VAL A 264 -5.11 -22.40 2.95
C VAL A 264 -4.31 -23.70 3.06
N LEU A 265 -4.63 -24.71 2.24
CA LEU A 265 -3.90 -25.99 2.22
C LEU A 265 -2.45 -25.84 1.76
N LYS A 266 -2.19 -24.93 0.82
CA LYS A 266 -0.81 -24.56 0.42
C LYS A 266 -0.04 -24.04 1.61
N VAL A 267 -0.56 -23.04 2.31
CA VAL A 267 0.10 -22.45 3.49
C VAL A 267 0.36 -23.52 4.55
N GLN A 268 -0.66 -24.33 4.85
CA GLN A 268 -0.56 -25.42 5.84
C GLN A 268 0.50 -26.47 5.44
N PHE A 269 0.57 -26.81 4.15
CA PHE A 269 1.57 -27.76 3.66
C PHE A 269 2.99 -27.23 3.92
N PHE A 270 3.30 -25.99 3.53
CA PHE A 270 4.63 -25.41 3.75
C PHE A 270 4.93 -25.18 5.24
N ALA A 271 3.95 -24.74 6.03
CA ALA A 271 4.11 -24.57 7.47
C ALA A 271 4.46 -25.90 8.17
N LYS A 272 3.72 -26.97 7.86
CA LYS A 272 3.98 -28.31 8.42
C LYS A 272 5.32 -28.88 7.95
N ALA A 273 5.63 -28.79 6.64
CA ALA A 273 6.90 -29.27 6.11
C ALA A 273 8.08 -28.60 6.82
N ARG A 274 8.00 -27.30 7.05
CA ARG A 274 9.04 -26.52 7.75
C ARG A 274 8.93 -26.53 9.27
N LYS A 275 8.03 -27.35 9.84
CA LYS A 275 7.87 -27.58 11.29
C LYS A 275 7.46 -26.32 12.07
N TYR A 276 6.66 -25.45 11.47
CA TYR A 276 6.05 -24.35 12.22
C TYR A 276 4.86 -24.84 13.05
N PRO A 277 4.60 -24.21 14.22
CA PRO A 277 3.50 -24.60 15.10
C PRO A 277 2.11 -24.22 14.55
N SER A 278 2.05 -23.24 13.64
CA SER A 278 0.81 -22.80 12.99
C SER A 278 1.11 -22.09 11.67
N ASP A 279 0.10 -21.94 10.83
CA ASP A 279 0.15 -21.20 9.56
C ASP A 279 0.53 -19.73 9.84
N LEU A 280 -0.09 -19.11 10.85
CA LEU A 280 0.23 -17.75 11.28
C LEU A 280 1.71 -17.60 11.69
N ALA A 281 2.24 -18.55 12.47
CA ALA A 281 3.65 -18.50 12.87
C ALA A 281 4.59 -18.60 11.65
N ALA A 282 4.26 -19.46 10.68
CA ALA A 282 5.05 -19.60 9.47
C ALA A 282 5.11 -18.30 8.65
N GLN A 283 3.97 -17.60 8.51
CA GLN A 283 3.90 -16.38 7.72
C GLN A 283 4.58 -15.18 8.39
N LEU A 284 4.57 -15.12 9.72
CA LEU A 284 5.18 -14.03 10.48
C LEU A 284 6.66 -14.22 10.81
N ASP A 285 7.21 -15.42 10.56
CA ASP A 285 8.60 -15.74 10.89
C ASP A 285 9.61 -14.99 10.00
N GLY A 286 9.34 -14.84 8.70
CA GLY A 286 10.25 -14.12 7.80
C GLY A 286 10.66 -12.75 8.34
N PRO A 287 9.73 -11.83 8.61
CA PRO A 287 10.01 -10.55 9.24
C PRO A 287 10.20 -10.63 10.77
N ASN A 288 10.22 -11.81 11.37
CA ASN A 288 10.32 -12.03 12.82
C ASN A 288 9.28 -11.23 13.63
N ILE A 289 8.03 -11.24 13.18
CA ILE A 289 6.92 -10.60 13.88
C ILE A 289 6.32 -11.61 14.87
N PRO A 290 6.29 -11.31 16.18
CA PRO A 290 5.61 -12.16 17.15
C PRO A 290 4.13 -12.34 16.80
N THR A 291 3.61 -13.57 16.85
CA THR A 291 2.20 -13.85 16.59
C THR A 291 1.25 -13.06 17.50
N THR A 292 1.73 -12.66 18.68
CA THR A 292 1.02 -11.80 19.61
C THR A 292 0.68 -10.42 19.05
N VAL A 293 1.45 -9.91 18.08
CA VAL A 293 1.13 -8.64 17.40
C VAL A 293 -0.20 -8.79 16.64
N TYR A 294 -0.35 -9.90 15.93
CA TYR A 294 -1.57 -10.20 15.18
C TYR A 294 -2.78 -10.45 16.11
N THR A 295 -2.63 -11.36 17.07
CA THR A 295 -3.73 -11.76 17.94
C THR A 295 -4.21 -10.61 18.83
N ARG A 296 -3.28 -9.79 19.38
CA ARG A 296 -3.62 -8.58 20.13
C ARG A 296 -4.34 -7.52 19.31
N LEU A 297 -3.97 -7.36 18.04
CA LEU A 297 -4.70 -6.45 17.14
C LEU A 297 -6.16 -6.89 17.03
N VAL A 298 -6.41 -8.18 16.76
CA VAL A 298 -7.76 -8.72 16.64
C VAL A 298 -8.54 -8.56 17.96
N ASP A 299 -7.95 -8.95 19.08
CA ASP A 299 -8.58 -8.86 20.41
C ASP A 299 -8.83 -7.40 20.80
N GLY A 300 -7.87 -6.52 20.58
CA GLY A 300 -7.94 -5.10 20.88
C GLY A 300 -9.04 -4.39 20.08
N VAL A 301 -9.14 -4.69 18.77
CA VAL A 301 -10.22 -4.13 17.94
C VAL A 301 -11.57 -4.67 18.38
N ASN A 302 -11.69 -5.96 18.70
CA ASN A 302 -12.93 -6.54 19.23
C ASN A 302 -13.36 -5.87 20.55
N LYS A 303 -12.42 -5.60 21.46
CA LYS A 303 -12.66 -4.86 22.71
C LYS A 303 -13.17 -3.43 22.45
N ASN A 304 -12.76 -2.82 21.35
CA ASN A 304 -13.07 -1.43 20.98
C ASN A 304 -14.24 -1.30 19.98
N LEU A 305 -14.97 -2.38 19.66
CA LEU A 305 -16.18 -2.32 18.83
C LEU A 305 -17.23 -1.31 19.36
N PRO A 306 -17.43 -1.07 20.66
CA PRO A 306 -18.32 -0.02 21.13
C PRO A 306 -17.99 1.37 20.57
N THR A 307 -16.72 1.73 20.41
CA THR A 307 -16.31 2.99 19.76
C THR A 307 -16.68 3.01 18.28
N PHE A 308 -16.47 1.90 17.58
CA PHE A 308 -16.88 1.77 16.19
C PHE A 308 -18.41 1.85 16.05
N HIS A 309 -19.16 1.23 16.95
CA HIS A 309 -20.61 1.33 16.98
C HIS A 309 -21.10 2.76 17.25
N ARG A 310 -20.39 3.56 18.08
CA ARG A 310 -20.65 4.99 18.25
C ARG A 310 -20.52 5.74 16.92
N TYR A 311 -19.45 5.49 16.16
CA TYR A 311 -19.26 6.06 14.84
C TYR A 311 -20.41 5.69 13.89
N LEU A 312 -20.81 4.43 13.84
CA LEU A 312 -21.91 3.97 12.98
C LEU A 312 -23.25 4.64 13.36
N LYS A 313 -23.50 4.85 14.65
CA LYS A 313 -24.66 5.62 15.14
C LYS A 313 -24.58 7.09 14.73
N LEU A 314 -23.39 7.71 14.80
CA LEU A 314 -23.16 9.06 14.30
C LEU A 314 -23.43 9.15 12.78
N ARG A 315 -22.91 8.21 12.01
CA ARG A 315 -23.17 8.07 10.57
C ARG A 315 -24.67 7.99 10.27
N LYS A 316 -25.39 7.10 10.98
CA LYS A 316 -26.86 6.97 10.85
C LYS A 316 -27.57 8.31 11.03
N ARG A 317 -27.20 9.09 12.09
CA ARG A 317 -27.78 10.42 12.37
C ARG A 317 -27.48 11.43 11.27
N MET A 318 -26.22 11.48 10.80
CA MET A 318 -25.80 12.41 9.75
C MET A 318 -26.50 12.14 8.42
N MET A 319 -26.69 10.89 8.08
CA MET A 319 -27.42 10.47 6.88
C MET A 319 -28.95 10.54 7.04
N LYS A 320 -29.46 10.89 8.22
CA LYS A 320 -30.91 10.99 8.55
C LYS A 320 -31.67 9.70 8.23
N LEU A 321 -31.06 8.55 8.57
CA LEU A 321 -31.66 7.23 8.32
C LEU A 321 -32.37 6.73 9.57
N ASP A 322 -33.54 6.09 9.39
CA ASP A 322 -34.23 5.37 10.47
C ASP A 322 -33.46 4.13 10.88
N GLN A 323 -32.84 3.45 9.91
CA GLN A 323 -32.00 2.28 10.11
C GLN A 323 -30.81 2.32 9.14
N LEU A 324 -29.59 2.12 9.68
CA LEU A 324 -28.37 1.98 8.90
C LEU A 324 -28.24 0.54 8.41
N HIS A 325 -27.99 0.32 7.13
CA HIS A 325 -27.69 -0.95 6.52
C HIS A 325 -26.25 -1.01 6.03
N TYR A 326 -25.73 -2.22 5.80
CA TYR A 326 -24.37 -2.40 5.30
C TYR A 326 -24.12 -1.67 3.97
N TYR A 327 -25.11 -1.61 3.08
CA TYR A 327 -25.04 -0.86 1.82
C TYR A 327 -25.02 0.68 1.97
N ASP A 328 -25.21 1.20 3.19
CA ASP A 328 -25.10 2.64 3.46
C ASP A 328 -23.68 3.07 3.89
N LEU A 329 -22.76 2.11 4.09
CA LEU A 329 -21.45 2.36 4.71
C LEU A 329 -20.43 3.02 3.77
N TYR A 330 -20.72 3.08 2.48
CA TYR A 330 -19.81 3.68 1.47
C TYR A 330 -20.32 5.01 0.92
N ALA A 331 -21.57 5.39 1.22
CA ALA A 331 -22.08 6.69 0.83
C ALA A 331 -21.34 7.81 1.57
N PRO A 332 -21.06 8.96 0.95
CA PRO A 332 -20.44 10.09 1.61
C PRO A 332 -21.22 10.53 2.85
N LEU A 333 -20.53 10.81 3.97
CA LEU A 333 -21.12 11.29 5.21
C LEU A 333 -21.62 12.74 5.13
N VAL A 334 -20.88 13.55 4.42
CA VAL A 334 -21.14 14.98 4.19
C VAL A 334 -21.20 15.20 2.70
N GLY A 335 -22.08 16.11 2.25
CA GLY A 335 -22.07 16.53 0.85
C GLY A 335 -20.64 16.92 0.44
N SER A 336 -20.24 16.57 -0.78
CA SER A 336 -18.89 16.87 -1.26
C SER A 336 -18.61 18.37 -1.15
N VAL A 337 -17.68 18.74 -0.28
CA VAL A 337 -17.06 20.06 -0.36
C VAL A 337 -16.06 19.97 -1.51
N ASP A 338 -16.27 20.75 -2.56
CA ASP A 338 -15.41 20.75 -3.76
C ASP A 338 -14.10 21.49 -3.46
N LEU A 339 -13.23 20.80 -2.69
CA LEU A 339 -11.90 21.31 -2.37
C LEU A 339 -10.95 21.00 -3.53
N LYS A 340 -10.70 22.02 -4.35
CA LYS A 340 -9.78 21.94 -5.48
C LYS A 340 -8.47 22.65 -5.18
N TYR A 341 -7.39 22.00 -5.57
CA TYR A 341 -6.05 22.51 -5.36
C TYR A 341 -5.24 22.39 -6.66
N THR A 342 -4.64 23.48 -7.07
CA THR A 342 -3.58 23.43 -8.10
C THR A 342 -2.36 22.69 -7.57
N PRO A 343 -1.48 22.14 -8.43
CA PRO A 343 -0.25 21.50 -7.98
C PRO A 343 0.61 22.37 -7.05
N GLY A 344 0.69 23.69 -7.33
CA GLY A 344 1.45 24.63 -6.51
C GLY A 344 0.82 24.88 -5.13
N GLU A 345 -0.50 24.83 -5.01
CA GLU A 345 -1.20 24.90 -3.72
C GLU A 345 -1.01 23.61 -2.93
N ALA A 346 -1.12 22.44 -3.58
CA ALA A 346 -0.86 21.14 -2.96
C ALA A 346 0.57 21.05 -2.42
N GLN A 347 1.56 21.48 -3.21
CA GLN A 347 2.96 21.55 -2.78
C GLN A 347 3.12 22.41 -1.52
N LYS A 348 2.54 23.60 -1.50
CA LYS A 348 2.60 24.51 -0.33
C LYS A 348 1.94 23.89 0.90
N LEU A 349 0.80 23.22 0.73
CA LEU A 349 0.09 22.56 1.82
C LEU A 349 0.92 21.42 2.42
N VAL A 350 1.48 20.55 1.57
CA VAL A 350 2.28 19.42 2.05
C VAL A 350 3.57 19.91 2.72
N LEU A 351 4.30 20.87 2.12
CA LEU A 351 5.49 21.45 2.73
C LEU A 351 5.19 22.06 4.10
N ALA A 352 4.08 22.79 4.24
CA ALA A 352 3.68 23.35 5.52
C ALA A 352 3.23 22.30 6.54
N ALA A 353 2.58 21.24 6.09
CA ALA A 353 2.16 20.13 6.94
C ALA A 353 3.33 19.36 7.54
N VAL A 354 4.40 19.14 6.77
CA VAL A 354 5.59 18.40 7.23
C VAL A 354 6.62 19.27 7.99
N ALA A 355 6.39 20.56 8.13
CA ALA A 355 7.30 21.48 8.84
C ALA A 355 7.67 21.02 10.28
N PRO A 356 6.80 20.35 11.06
CA PRO A 356 7.20 19.81 12.36
C PRO A 356 8.37 18.83 12.31
N LEU A 357 8.64 18.19 11.15
CA LEU A 357 9.76 17.26 10.96
C LEU A 357 11.11 17.97 10.75
N GLY A 358 11.10 19.30 10.54
CA GLY A 358 12.28 20.14 10.45
C GLY A 358 12.76 20.46 9.04
N ASP A 359 13.68 21.41 8.97
CA ASP A 359 14.10 22.07 7.73
C ASP A 359 14.71 21.10 6.71
N ASP A 360 15.53 20.14 7.15
CA ASP A 360 16.16 19.15 6.25
C ASP A 360 15.12 18.23 5.58
N TYR A 361 14.10 17.80 6.33
CA TYR A 361 13.00 17.01 5.80
C TYR A 361 12.20 17.83 4.78
N GLN A 362 11.79 19.04 5.18
CA GLN A 362 11.01 19.95 4.35
C GLN A 362 11.76 20.34 3.07
N ALA A 363 13.07 20.64 3.17
CA ALA A 363 13.91 20.96 2.01
C ALA A 363 14.05 19.77 1.05
N THR A 364 14.11 18.54 1.57
CA THR A 364 14.17 17.34 0.72
C THR A 364 12.85 17.10 0.00
N VAL A 365 11.71 17.26 0.68
CA VAL A 365 10.38 17.25 0.05
C VAL A 365 10.27 18.33 -1.04
N GLY A 366 10.79 19.54 -0.78
CA GLY A 366 10.88 20.62 -1.78
C GLY A 366 11.66 20.19 -3.03
N ARG A 367 12.82 19.55 -2.84
CA ARG A 367 13.62 19.02 -3.96
C ARG A 367 12.87 18.00 -4.80
N ALA A 368 12.05 17.13 -4.18
CA ALA A 368 11.25 16.16 -4.93
C ALA A 368 10.34 16.82 -5.97
N PHE A 369 9.79 17.99 -5.66
CA PHE A 369 9.00 18.79 -6.61
C PHE A 369 9.90 19.48 -7.67
N ASP A 370 10.99 20.10 -7.24
CA ASP A 370 11.79 20.95 -8.11
C ASP A 370 12.72 20.17 -9.04
N SER A 371 13.11 18.95 -8.64
CA SER A 371 14.09 18.11 -9.35
C SER A 371 13.47 16.95 -10.14
N ARG A 372 12.16 17.03 -10.45
CA ARG A 372 11.49 16.09 -11.35
C ARG A 372 11.52 14.62 -10.87
N TRP A 373 11.31 14.41 -9.55
CA TRP A 373 11.15 13.07 -9.01
C TRP A 373 9.74 12.52 -9.25
N ILE A 374 8.78 13.40 -9.58
CA ILE A 374 7.34 13.13 -9.60
C ILE A 374 6.81 13.19 -11.03
N ASP A 375 6.15 12.11 -11.47
CA ASP A 375 5.28 12.09 -12.63
C ASP A 375 3.84 12.35 -12.18
N LEU A 376 3.37 13.59 -12.34
CA LEU A 376 2.25 14.12 -11.57
C LEU A 376 0.89 13.80 -12.17
N PHE A 377 0.71 14.02 -13.48
CA PHE A 377 -0.61 14.04 -14.11
C PHE A 377 -0.97 12.73 -14.78
N PRO A 378 -2.28 12.39 -14.86
CA PRO A 378 -2.73 11.28 -15.68
C PRO A 378 -2.47 11.59 -17.17
N ASN A 379 -2.07 10.57 -17.91
CA ASN A 379 -2.06 10.59 -19.36
C ASN A 379 -2.59 9.27 -19.93
N GLU A 380 -2.87 9.26 -21.23
CA GLU A 380 -3.33 8.06 -21.90
C GLU A 380 -2.26 6.97 -21.85
N GLY A 381 -2.63 5.77 -21.45
CA GLY A 381 -1.74 4.62 -21.29
C GLY A 381 -0.92 4.59 -20.02
N LYS A 382 -0.92 5.65 -19.20
CA LYS A 382 -0.19 5.67 -17.93
C LYS A 382 -0.77 4.65 -16.94
N ALA A 383 0.08 4.02 -16.16
CA ALA A 383 -0.32 3.14 -15.08
C ALA A 383 -1.25 3.89 -14.09
N SER A 384 -2.30 3.20 -13.63
CA SER A 384 -3.29 3.75 -12.69
C SER A 384 -2.75 3.73 -11.26
N GLY A 385 -3.40 4.48 -10.37
CA GLY A 385 -3.03 4.56 -8.96
C GLY A 385 -1.92 5.56 -8.68
N ALA A 386 -1.19 5.32 -7.59
CA ALA A 386 -0.03 6.10 -7.16
C ALA A 386 0.98 5.18 -6.47
N TYR A 387 2.25 5.53 -6.53
CA TYR A 387 3.30 4.84 -5.78
C TYR A 387 4.58 5.67 -5.70
N SER A 388 5.45 5.32 -4.75
CA SER A 388 6.83 5.78 -4.68
C SER A 388 7.79 4.59 -4.81
N ASP A 389 8.75 4.67 -5.72
CA ASP A 389 9.79 3.67 -5.97
C ASP A 389 11.16 4.19 -5.50
N GLY A 390 11.73 3.56 -4.48
CA GLY A 390 13.07 3.81 -3.95
C GLY A 390 14.07 2.67 -4.24
N GLY A 391 13.76 1.79 -5.21
CA GLY A 391 14.56 0.59 -5.52
C GLY A 391 15.95 0.87 -6.09
N ALA A 392 16.17 2.04 -6.68
CA ALA A 392 17.48 2.47 -7.15
C ALA A 392 18.26 3.16 -6.02
N TYR A 393 19.07 2.41 -5.28
CA TYR A 393 19.76 2.85 -4.07
C TYR A 393 20.60 4.12 -4.22
N ASP A 394 21.35 4.27 -5.31
CA ASP A 394 22.29 5.38 -5.54
C ASP A 394 21.61 6.63 -6.14
N VAL A 395 20.30 6.57 -6.38
CA VAL A 395 19.51 7.63 -6.99
C VAL A 395 18.37 8.02 -6.05
N HIS A 396 17.76 9.17 -6.26
CA HIS A 396 16.55 9.55 -5.51
C HIS A 396 15.36 8.63 -5.83
N PRO A 397 14.39 8.50 -4.94
CA PRO A 397 13.15 7.81 -5.26
C PRO A 397 12.35 8.53 -6.36
N TYR A 398 11.53 7.77 -7.07
CA TYR A 398 10.60 8.26 -8.10
C TYR A 398 9.16 8.06 -7.63
N MET A 399 8.28 8.96 -8.03
CA MET A 399 6.86 8.91 -7.66
C MET A 399 5.98 9.00 -8.88
N LEU A 400 4.99 8.11 -8.99
CA LEU A 400 3.92 8.17 -9.96
C LEU A 400 2.63 8.63 -9.27
N LEU A 401 1.97 9.63 -9.85
CA LEU A 401 0.65 10.11 -9.43
C LEU A 401 -0.29 10.25 -10.63
N ASN A 402 -1.58 10.28 -10.36
CA ASN A 402 -2.63 10.63 -11.31
C ASN A 402 -3.46 11.80 -10.73
N TYR A 403 -2.80 12.93 -10.55
CA TYR A 403 -3.32 14.12 -9.86
C TYR A 403 -4.43 14.82 -10.66
N ASN A 404 -5.62 14.98 -10.08
CA ASN A 404 -6.81 15.61 -10.68
C ASN A 404 -7.26 16.87 -9.92
N GLY A 405 -6.48 17.32 -8.95
CA GLY A 405 -6.73 18.57 -8.24
C GLY A 405 -7.70 18.48 -7.06
N GLN A 406 -8.13 17.29 -6.65
CA GLN A 406 -9.01 17.10 -5.50
C GLN A 406 -8.21 17.01 -4.19
N TYR A 407 -8.88 17.22 -3.04
CA TYR A 407 -8.22 17.00 -1.73
C TYR A 407 -7.66 15.59 -1.58
N ALA A 408 -8.35 14.58 -2.09
CA ALA A 408 -7.86 13.20 -2.09
C ALA A 408 -6.49 13.07 -2.79
N ASP A 409 -6.27 13.81 -3.87
CA ASP A 409 -4.98 13.79 -4.59
C ASP A 409 -3.87 14.48 -3.78
N VAL A 410 -4.22 15.52 -2.99
CA VAL A 410 -3.26 16.16 -2.06
C VAL A 410 -2.88 15.19 -0.93
N SER A 411 -3.85 14.43 -0.42
CA SER A 411 -3.61 13.39 0.59
C SER A 411 -2.72 12.27 0.03
N THR A 412 -3.01 11.81 -1.19
CA THR A 412 -2.18 10.82 -1.90
C THR A 412 -0.75 11.34 -2.12
N LEU A 413 -0.61 12.61 -2.54
CA LEU A 413 0.73 13.23 -2.68
C LEU A 413 1.50 13.24 -1.36
N ALA A 414 0.85 13.58 -0.24
CA ALA A 414 1.48 13.54 1.09
C ALA A 414 1.86 12.10 1.49
N HIS A 415 1.02 11.14 1.18
CA HIS A 415 1.24 9.70 1.39
C HIS A 415 2.50 9.23 0.66
N GLU A 416 2.55 9.42 -0.65
CA GLU A 416 3.67 8.97 -1.47
C GLU A 416 4.98 9.69 -1.11
N LEU A 417 4.91 10.95 -0.69
CA LEU A 417 6.06 11.66 -0.14
C LEU A 417 6.56 11.05 1.17
N GLY A 418 5.70 10.41 1.96
CA GLY A 418 6.12 9.64 3.13
C GLY A 418 7.01 8.46 2.76
N HIS A 419 6.60 7.65 1.79
CA HIS A 419 7.40 6.57 1.23
C HIS A 419 8.70 7.09 0.60
N THR A 420 8.61 8.16 -0.19
CA THR A 420 9.77 8.82 -0.81
C THR A 420 10.79 9.21 0.25
N MET A 421 10.36 9.83 1.34
CA MET A 421 11.26 10.26 2.41
C MET A 421 11.86 9.09 3.18
N GLN A 422 11.10 8.02 3.44
CA GLN A 422 11.64 6.81 4.08
C GLN A 422 12.72 6.18 3.21
N SER A 423 12.45 5.95 1.92
CA SER A 423 13.43 5.38 0.99
C SER A 423 14.67 6.28 0.86
N TYR A 424 14.46 7.60 0.71
CA TYR A 424 15.57 8.56 0.60
C TYR A 424 16.46 8.57 1.83
N LEU A 425 15.88 8.63 3.03
CA LEU A 425 16.64 8.67 4.28
C LEU A 425 17.33 7.34 4.56
N SER A 426 16.67 6.23 4.31
CA SER A 426 17.26 4.90 4.43
C SER A 426 18.45 4.71 3.49
N ASN A 427 18.28 4.98 2.19
CA ASN A 427 19.33 4.83 1.19
C ASN A 427 20.51 5.77 1.46
N LYS A 428 20.26 6.95 2.03
CA LYS A 428 21.31 7.94 2.38
C LYS A 428 22.13 7.51 3.60
N THR A 429 21.55 6.82 4.56
CA THR A 429 22.16 6.57 5.88
C THR A 429 22.63 5.14 6.07
N GLN A 430 21.98 4.18 5.44
CA GLN A 430 22.32 2.76 5.55
C GLN A 430 23.19 2.32 4.38
N PRO A 431 24.17 1.45 4.60
CA PRO A 431 24.80 0.72 3.50
C PRO A 431 23.77 -0.15 2.79
N PHE A 432 23.97 -0.42 1.50
CA PHE A 432 23.00 -1.11 0.67
C PHE A 432 22.39 -2.38 1.30
N PRO A 433 23.16 -3.30 1.92
CA PRO A 433 22.58 -4.51 2.51
C PRO A 433 21.57 -4.27 3.63
N LEU A 434 21.55 -3.07 4.20
CA LEU A 434 20.66 -2.67 5.30
C LEU A 434 19.65 -1.58 4.89
N ALA A 435 19.66 -1.12 3.65
CA ALA A 435 18.81 0.00 3.22
C ALA A 435 17.35 -0.42 2.96
N GLY A 436 17.11 -1.65 2.50
CA GLY A 436 15.76 -2.16 2.27
C GLY A 436 14.99 -2.36 3.59
N TYR A 437 13.75 -1.89 3.67
CA TYR A 437 12.90 -2.05 4.85
C TYR A 437 11.68 -2.94 4.54
N PRO A 438 11.19 -3.71 5.55
CA PRO A 438 10.06 -4.62 5.34
C PRO A 438 8.73 -3.86 5.18
N ILE A 439 7.78 -4.47 4.45
CA ILE A 439 6.45 -3.93 4.17
C ILE A 439 5.68 -3.54 5.44
N PHE A 440 5.89 -4.24 6.54
CA PHE A 440 5.26 -3.98 7.84
C PHE A 440 5.46 -2.54 8.34
N VAL A 441 6.57 -1.89 7.97
CA VAL A 441 6.89 -0.51 8.36
C VAL A 441 6.73 0.50 7.22
N ALA A 442 6.52 0.03 5.99
CA ALA A 442 6.45 0.90 4.82
C ALA A 442 5.33 1.94 4.92
N GLU A 443 4.13 1.50 5.33
CA GLU A 443 2.95 2.38 5.43
C GLU A 443 2.97 3.30 6.66
N VAL A 444 3.93 3.14 7.56
CA VAL A 444 4.04 4.02 8.73
C VAL A 444 4.45 5.43 8.33
N ALA A 445 5.38 5.55 7.39
CA ALA A 445 5.86 6.86 6.90
C ALA A 445 4.79 7.60 6.08
N SER A 446 4.09 6.89 5.21
CA SER A 446 3.06 7.44 4.33
C SER A 446 1.85 7.93 5.13
N THR A 447 1.29 7.09 6.00
CA THR A 447 0.14 7.45 6.84
C THR A 447 0.48 8.47 7.93
N PHE A 448 1.76 8.56 8.32
CA PHE A 448 2.23 9.63 9.20
C PHE A 448 2.14 11.00 8.51
N ASN A 449 2.59 11.12 7.27
CA ASN A 449 2.47 12.37 6.50
C ASN A 449 0.99 12.75 6.28
N GLU A 450 0.10 11.79 6.02
CA GLU A 450 -1.35 12.05 5.95
C GLU A 450 -1.88 12.60 7.28
N ALA A 451 -1.44 12.03 8.41
CA ALA A 451 -1.85 12.51 9.73
C ALA A 451 -1.39 13.96 9.99
N LEU A 452 -0.18 14.33 9.56
CA LEU A 452 0.29 15.71 9.63
C LEU A 452 -0.51 16.64 8.71
N LEU A 453 -0.83 16.20 7.49
CA LEU A 453 -1.61 16.99 6.54
C LEU A 453 -3.00 17.30 7.07
N ILE A 454 -3.73 16.29 7.55
CA ILE A 454 -5.09 16.49 8.06
C ILE A 454 -5.10 17.40 9.29
N ASP A 455 -4.14 17.23 10.21
CA ASP A 455 -4.01 18.06 11.39
C ASP A 455 -3.69 19.53 11.02
N TYR A 456 -2.80 19.74 10.04
CA TYR A 456 -2.49 21.06 9.50
C TYR A 456 -3.72 21.74 8.89
N MET A 457 -4.48 21.01 8.08
CA MET A 457 -5.72 21.48 7.45
C MET A 457 -6.77 21.86 8.49
N LEU A 458 -7.03 20.98 9.47
CA LEU A 458 -7.99 21.23 10.55
C LEU A 458 -7.61 22.43 11.42
N GLY A 459 -6.32 22.73 11.57
CA GLY A 459 -5.84 23.92 12.28
C GLY A 459 -6.17 25.24 11.58
N ARG A 460 -6.46 25.23 10.26
CA ARG A 460 -6.67 26.42 9.41
C ARG A 460 -8.09 26.62 8.92
N ILE A 461 -8.80 25.53 8.70
CA ILE A 461 -10.16 25.58 8.18
C ILE A 461 -11.13 25.99 9.28
N LYS A 462 -11.86 27.09 9.04
CA LYS A 462 -12.85 27.62 9.99
C LYS A 462 -14.29 27.31 9.57
N ASP A 463 -14.49 26.96 8.32
CA ASP A 463 -15.81 26.59 7.79
C ASP A 463 -16.24 25.23 8.35
N ASP A 464 -17.40 25.20 9.00
CA ASP A 464 -17.91 24.02 9.70
C ASP A 464 -18.24 22.86 8.74
N ASP A 465 -18.66 23.13 7.49
CA ASP A 465 -18.95 22.10 6.49
C ASP A 465 -17.68 21.41 6.02
N THR A 466 -16.66 22.20 5.71
CA THR A 466 -15.35 21.70 5.32
C THR A 466 -14.70 20.90 6.46
N ARG A 467 -14.78 21.39 7.69
CA ARG A 467 -14.29 20.66 8.87
C ARG A 467 -14.98 19.30 9.03
N LEU A 468 -16.32 19.29 8.97
CA LEU A 468 -17.10 18.05 9.03
C LEU A 468 -16.73 17.06 7.92
N SER A 469 -16.48 17.56 6.71
CA SER A 469 -16.04 16.72 5.58
C SER A 469 -14.69 16.08 5.87
N LEU A 470 -13.69 16.85 6.32
CA LEU A 470 -12.35 16.33 6.62
C LEU A 470 -12.36 15.37 7.81
N LEU A 471 -13.07 15.70 8.90
CA LEU A 471 -13.22 14.82 10.07
C LEU A 471 -13.94 13.52 9.69
N GLY A 472 -14.98 13.63 8.85
CA GLY A 472 -15.69 12.48 8.32
C GLY A 472 -14.79 11.55 7.49
N ASN A 473 -13.98 12.12 6.59
CA ASN A 473 -13.01 11.36 5.79
C ASN A 473 -11.98 10.65 6.66
N TYR A 474 -11.52 11.31 7.75
CA TYR A 474 -10.59 10.66 8.68
C TYR A 474 -11.22 9.48 9.42
N LEU A 475 -12.49 9.60 9.85
CA LEU A 475 -13.22 8.47 10.46
C LEU A 475 -13.46 7.34 9.45
N GLU A 476 -13.75 7.66 8.18
CA GLU A 476 -13.86 6.67 7.11
C GLU A 476 -12.53 5.93 6.89
N ASN A 477 -11.41 6.62 6.97
CA ASN A 477 -10.09 6.01 6.88
C ASN A 477 -9.84 5.05 8.06
N ILE A 478 -10.12 5.46 9.31
CA ILE A 478 -10.04 4.55 10.48
C ILE A 478 -10.96 3.34 10.32
N LYS A 479 -12.21 3.54 9.87
CA LYS A 479 -13.14 2.43 9.57
C LYS A 479 -12.54 1.46 8.56
N GLY A 480 -12.02 1.97 7.44
CA GLY A 480 -11.51 1.17 6.33
C GLY A 480 -10.19 0.48 6.64
N THR A 481 -9.29 1.17 7.35
CA THR A 481 -7.91 0.71 7.55
C THR A 481 -7.72 -0.06 8.87
N VAL A 482 -8.44 0.32 9.92
CA VAL A 482 -8.31 -0.36 11.22
C VAL A 482 -9.40 -1.43 11.37
N PHE A 483 -10.68 -1.03 11.44
CA PHE A 483 -11.75 -1.97 11.77
C PHE A 483 -12.00 -2.99 10.66
N ARG A 484 -12.11 -2.54 9.41
CA ARG A 484 -12.38 -3.45 8.29
C ARG A 484 -11.21 -4.38 7.99
N GLN A 485 -9.98 -3.90 8.03
CA GLN A 485 -8.83 -4.77 7.77
C GLN A 485 -8.60 -5.76 8.90
N THR A 486 -8.89 -5.38 10.16
CA THR A 486 -8.84 -6.34 11.28
C THR A 486 -9.98 -7.35 11.21
N GLN A 487 -11.18 -6.97 10.72
CA GLN A 487 -12.26 -7.92 10.42
C GLN A 487 -11.79 -8.97 9.41
N PHE A 488 -11.09 -8.57 8.35
CA PHE A 488 -10.53 -9.49 7.36
C PHE A 488 -9.42 -10.36 7.97
N ALA A 489 -8.56 -9.78 8.78
CA ALA A 489 -7.53 -10.53 9.50
C ALA A 489 -8.15 -11.58 10.44
N GLU A 490 -9.20 -11.23 11.20
CA GLU A 490 -9.90 -12.22 12.03
C GLU A 490 -10.53 -13.32 11.21
N PHE A 491 -11.16 -13.02 10.07
CA PHE A 491 -11.71 -14.01 9.17
C PHE A 491 -10.63 -14.95 8.64
N GLU A 492 -9.52 -14.42 8.15
CA GLU A 492 -8.37 -15.17 7.65
C GLU A 492 -7.80 -16.10 8.74
N TRP A 493 -7.55 -15.56 9.92
CA TRP A 493 -7.04 -16.35 11.03
C TRP A 493 -7.98 -17.51 11.40
N ARG A 494 -9.29 -17.23 11.57
CA ARG A 494 -10.27 -18.26 11.92
C ARG A 494 -10.42 -19.32 10.82
N MET A 495 -10.27 -18.97 9.57
CA MET A 495 -10.27 -19.89 8.45
C MET A 495 -9.09 -20.86 8.53
N HIS A 496 -7.86 -20.34 8.77
CA HIS A 496 -6.67 -21.15 8.95
C HIS A 496 -6.75 -22.04 10.20
N GLU A 497 -7.22 -21.51 11.33
CA GLU A 497 -7.43 -22.32 12.56
C GLU A 497 -8.36 -23.53 12.34
N ARG A 498 -9.39 -23.37 11.53
CA ARG A 498 -10.27 -24.49 11.18
C ARG A 498 -9.53 -25.56 10.39
N ALA A 499 -8.77 -25.14 9.37
CA ALA A 499 -7.97 -26.07 8.58
C ALA A 499 -6.92 -26.81 9.43
N GLU A 500 -6.26 -26.10 10.34
CA GLU A 500 -5.28 -26.68 11.28
C GLU A 500 -5.91 -27.76 12.19
N LYS A 501 -7.18 -27.58 12.57
CA LYS A 501 -7.98 -28.56 13.34
C LYS A 501 -8.53 -29.70 12.49
N GLY A 502 -8.29 -29.68 11.17
CA GLY A 502 -8.84 -30.68 10.25
C GLY A 502 -10.31 -30.46 9.89
N GLU A 503 -10.87 -29.29 10.19
CA GLU A 503 -12.23 -28.93 9.81
C GLU A 503 -12.28 -28.55 8.31
N PRO A 504 -13.35 -28.88 7.59
CA PRO A 504 -13.44 -28.57 6.17
C PRO A 504 -13.60 -27.06 5.92
N VAL A 505 -12.81 -26.51 5.00
CA VAL A 505 -12.92 -25.13 4.50
C VAL A 505 -13.76 -25.17 3.22
N THR A 506 -15.05 -24.87 3.31
CA THR A 506 -16.00 -24.90 2.19
C THR A 506 -16.57 -23.51 1.94
N GLY A 507 -17.09 -23.23 0.73
CA GLY A 507 -17.72 -21.96 0.40
C GLY A 507 -18.85 -21.57 1.36
N ASP A 508 -19.71 -22.50 1.74
CA ASP A 508 -20.81 -22.27 2.68
C ASP A 508 -20.29 -22.03 4.11
N GLY A 509 -19.25 -22.78 4.52
CA GLY A 509 -18.58 -22.58 5.82
C GLY A 509 -17.89 -21.23 5.92
N LEU A 510 -17.26 -20.78 4.83
CA LEU A 510 -16.64 -19.46 4.73
C LEU A 510 -17.69 -18.35 4.73
N ALA A 511 -18.77 -18.49 3.98
CA ALA A 511 -19.87 -17.53 3.95
C ALA A 511 -20.49 -17.35 5.34
N LYS A 512 -20.73 -18.44 6.06
CA LYS A 512 -21.24 -18.38 7.44
C LYS A 512 -20.25 -17.68 8.38
N LEU A 513 -18.98 -18.08 8.35
CA LEU A 513 -17.93 -17.49 9.19
C LEU A 513 -17.80 -15.99 8.94
N TYR A 514 -17.77 -15.58 7.65
CA TYR A 514 -17.65 -14.18 7.27
C TYR A 514 -18.86 -13.36 7.74
N LEU A 515 -20.05 -13.87 7.55
CA LEU A 515 -21.29 -13.21 7.97
C LEU A 515 -21.35 -13.04 9.49
N ASP A 516 -20.99 -14.07 10.26
CA ASP A 516 -21.00 -14.04 11.72
C ASP A 516 -20.01 -12.97 12.25
N ILE A 517 -18.79 -12.92 11.71
CA ILE A 517 -17.79 -11.90 12.04
C ILE A 517 -18.28 -10.50 11.64
N THR A 518 -18.84 -10.35 10.44
CA THR A 518 -19.35 -9.04 9.98
C THR A 518 -20.50 -8.57 10.87
N LYS A 519 -21.44 -9.44 11.21
CA LYS A 519 -22.55 -9.12 12.13
C LYS A 519 -22.02 -8.64 13.50
N LYS A 520 -20.99 -9.30 14.04
CA LYS A 520 -20.34 -8.90 15.28
C LYS A 520 -19.70 -7.50 15.18
N TYR A 521 -18.88 -7.27 14.15
CA TYR A 521 -18.18 -5.98 13.98
C TYR A 521 -19.13 -4.80 13.80
N TYR A 522 -20.19 -4.97 13.05
CA TYR A 522 -21.13 -3.90 12.72
C TYR A 522 -22.33 -3.79 13.69
N GLY A 523 -22.34 -4.60 14.74
CA GLY A 523 -23.36 -4.54 15.79
C GLY A 523 -24.77 -4.88 15.28
N HIS A 524 -24.89 -5.92 14.43
CA HIS A 524 -26.18 -6.33 13.86
C HIS A 524 -27.21 -6.66 14.94
N ASP A 525 -26.85 -7.51 15.88
CA ASP A 525 -27.75 -7.97 16.95
C ASP A 525 -28.12 -6.86 17.95
N GLN A 526 -27.30 -5.79 17.98
CA GLN A 526 -27.58 -4.59 18.79
C GLN A 526 -28.35 -3.51 18.00
N GLY A 527 -28.77 -3.79 16.76
CA GLY A 527 -29.48 -2.85 15.89
C GLY A 527 -28.66 -1.62 15.46
N VAL A 528 -27.31 -1.72 15.52
CA VAL A 528 -26.43 -0.61 15.10
C VAL A 528 -26.42 -0.50 13.58
N THR A 529 -26.09 -1.59 12.89
CA THR A 529 -26.12 -1.68 11.43
C THR A 529 -26.71 -3.02 11.03
N ILE A 530 -27.73 -3.03 10.19
CA ILE A 530 -28.25 -4.26 9.62
C ILE A 530 -27.26 -4.77 8.59
N VAL A 531 -26.75 -5.97 8.81
CA VAL A 531 -25.93 -6.71 7.86
C VAL A 531 -26.84 -7.68 7.13
N ASP A 532 -27.10 -7.36 5.87
CA ASP A 532 -27.99 -8.15 5.00
C ASP A 532 -27.30 -9.47 4.62
N ASP A 533 -28.08 -10.55 4.42
CA ASP A 533 -27.52 -11.90 4.23
C ASP A 533 -26.64 -12.04 2.98
N PHE A 534 -26.87 -11.25 1.93
CA PHE A 534 -26.01 -11.27 0.74
C PHE A 534 -24.55 -10.87 1.05
N VAL A 535 -24.31 -10.16 2.15
CA VAL A 535 -22.95 -9.78 2.60
C VAL A 535 -22.10 -11.01 2.97
N ALA A 536 -22.73 -12.15 3.23
CA ALA A 536 -22.06 -13.43 3.48
C ALA A 536 -21.02 -13.80 2.40
N HIS A 537 -21.19 -13.30 1.19
CA HIS A 537 -20.33 -13.65 0.04
C HIS A 537 -19.25 -12.61 -0.28
N GLU A 538 -19.12 -11.54 0.53
CA GLU A 538 -18.12 -10.50 0.28
C GLU A 538 -16.67 -11.01 0.34
N TRP A 539 -16.36 -12.03 1.14
CA TRP A 539 -15.02 -12.62 1.22
C TRP A 539 -14.48 -13.08 -0.14
N SER A 540 -15.33 -13.54 -1.04
CA SER A 540 -14.93 -13.98 -2.38
C SER A 540 -14.52 -12.83 -3.32
N TYR A 541 -14.78 -11.59 -2.94
CA TYR A 541 -14.36 -10.38 -3.65
C TYR A 541 -12.96 -9.87 -3.20
N ILE A 542 -12.40 -10.39 -2.09
CA ILE A 542 -11.21 -9.87 -1.44
C ILE A 542 -9.95 -10.62 -1.88
N PRO A 543 -9.11 -10.07 -2.79
CA PRO A 543 -7.94 -10.75 -3.32
C PRO A 543 -6.83 -10.95 -2.27
N HIS A 544 -6.88 -10.22 -1.17
CA HIS A 544 -5.86 -10.25 -0.12
C HIS A 544 -5.78 -11.59 0.61
N PHE A 545 -6.84 -12.39 0.63
CA PHE A 545 -6.81 -13.73 1.22
C PHE A 545 -5.95 -14.73 0.44
N TYR A 546 -5.42 -14.32 -0.73
CA TYR A 546 -4.39 -15.05 -1.50
C TYR A 546 -2.99 -14.46 -1.31
N ARG A 547 -2.80 -13.63 -0.27
CA ARG A 547 -1.52 -13.03 0.15
C ARG A 547 -1.16 -13.37 1.60
N ASP A 548 -1.66 -14.44 2.09
CA ASP A 548 -1.31 -15.14 3.33
C ASP A 548 -0.94 -14.23 4.51
N PHE A 549 -1.92 -13.86 5.33
CA PHE A 549 -1.78 -13.00 6.52
C PHE A 549 -1.19 -11.61 6.24
N TYR A 550 -1.54 -11.02 5.08
CA TYR A 550 -1.06 -9.69 4.71
C TYR A 550 -1.88 -8.55 5.32
N VAL A 551 -3.22 -8.70 5.39
CA VAL A 551 -4.15 -7.56 5.60
C VAL A 551 -4.01 -6.88 6.96
N PHE A 552 -3.55 -7.57 8.01
CA PHE A 552 -3.38 -6.98 9.34
C PHE A 552 -2.37 -5.82 9.34
N GLN A 553 -1.43 -5.81 8.40
CA GLN A 553 -0.37 -4.82 8.30
C GLN A 553 -0.91 -3.41 8.01
N TYR A 554 -2.06 -3.28 7.37
CA TYR A 554 -2.73 -1.98 7.21
C TYR A 554 -3.12 -1.39 8.57
N ALA A 555 -3.74 -2.18 9.44
CA ALA A 555 -4.17 -1.73 10.75
C ALA A 555 -2.97 -1.46 11.69
N THR A 556 -1.95 -2.32 11.68
CA THR A 556 -0.73 -2.11 12.50
C THR A 556 0.02 -0.88 12.06
N SER A 557 0.22 -0.67 10.77
CA SER A 557 0.90 0.52 10.25
C SER A 557 0.14 1.81 10.58
N PHE A 558 -1.18 1.81 10.40
CA PHE A 558 -2.01 2.97 10.73
C PHE A 558 -1.99 3.31 12.23
N THR A 559 -2.09 2.30 13.09
CA THR A 559 -2.06 2.53 14.55
C THR A 559 -0.68 2.99 15.03
N ALA A 560 0.40 2.43 14.46
CA ALA A 560 1.76 2.87 14.73
C ALA A 560 1.99 4.32 14.29
N SER A 561 1.61 4.68 13.07
CA SER A 561 1.77 6.05 12.55
C SER A 561 0.93 7.06 13.32
N SER A 562 -0.30 6.70 13.68
CA SER A 562 -1.19 7.54 14.50
C SER A 562 -0.56 7.84 15.87
N ALA A 563 0.00 6.82 16.53
CA ALA A 563 0.68 6.96 17.81
C ALA A 563 1.93 7.85 17.70
N LEU A 564 2.75 7.65 16.67
CA LEU A 564 3.94 8.47 16.41
C LEU A 564 3.57 9.92 16.12
N ALA A 565 2.55 10.17 15.28
CA ALA A 565 2.09 11.52 14.93
C ALA A 565 1.58 12.28 16.16
N GLU A 566 0.81 11.64 17.05
CA GLU A 566 0.34 12.27 18.28
C GLU A 566 1.52 12.66 19.21
N LYS A 567 2.55 11.82 19.33
CA LYS A 567 3.76 12.11 20.12
C LYS A 567 4.57 13.27 19.53
N VAL A 568 4.78 13.31 18.23
CA VAL A 568 5.51 14.40 17.54
C VAL A 568 4.71 15.70 17.61
N LYS A 569 3.39 15.65 17.42
CA LYS A 569 2.50 16.81 17.50
C LYS A 569 2.45 17.41 18.90
N ALA A 570 2.57 16.60 19.95
CA ALA A 570 2.67 17.08 21.32
C ALA A 570 3.93 17.93 21.59
N GLY A 571 4.84 18.06 20.60
CA GLY A 571 6.06 18.83 20.69
C GLY A 571 7.20 18.14 21.44
N ASP A 572 7.11 16.81 21.59
CA ASP A 572 8.20 16.02 22.16
C ASP A 572 9.40 15.99 21.19
N PRO A 573 10.54 16.67 21.53
CA PRO A 573 11.69 16.72 20.66
C PRO A 573 12.34 15.33 20.43
N ASP A 574 12.23 14.46 21.42
CA ASP A 574 12.74 13.09 21.33
C ASP A 574 11.88 12.22 20.42
N ALA A 575 10.54 12.41 20.38
CA ALA A 575 9.67 11.70 19.46
C ALA A 575 10.01 12.03 18.00
N LYS A 576 10.24 13.31 17.66
CA LYS A 576 10.71 13.72 16.33
C LYS A 576 12.03 13.04 15.96
N LYS A 577 13.02 13.10 16.88
CA LYS A 577 14.34 12.50 16.66
C LYS A 577 14.25 10.99 16.43
N ARG A 578 13.46 10.29 17.25
CA ARG A 578 13.23 8.85 17.11
C ARG A 578 12.53 8.52 15.80
N TYR A 579 11.53 9.31 15.40
CA TYR A 579 10.84 9.10 14.12
C TYR A 579 11.78 9.26 12.92
N LEU A 580 12.62 10.32 12.88
CA LEU A 580 13.60 10.50 11.81
C LEU A 580 14.68 9.41 11.80
N ALA A 581 15.08 8.92 12.98
CA ALA A 581 15.98 7.77 13.10
C ALA A 581 15.32 6.49 12.55
N PHE A 582 14.03 6.28 12.81
CA PHE A 582 13.24 5.18 12.24
C PHE A 582 13.22 5.22 10.71
N LEU A 583 12.93 6.38 10.10
CA LEU A 583 12.96 6.53 8.64
C LEU A 583 14.34 6.24 8.04
N SER A 584 15.39 6.49 8.82
CA SER A 584 16.78 6.31 8.42
C SER A 584 17.33 4.92 8.68
N ALA A 585 16.59 4.07 9.37
CA ALA A 585 17.11 2.79 9.86
C ALA A 585 17.09 1.65 8.82
N GLY A 586 16.31 1.80 7.74
CA GLY A 586 16.16 0.74 6.73
C GLY A 586 15.73 -0.59 7.35
N GLY A 587 16.40 -1.67 6.96
CA GLY A 587 16.24 -3.03 7.49
C GLY A 587 17.34 -3.44 8.46
N SER A 588 17.93 -2.50 9.20
CA SER A 588 19.02 -2.78 10.15
C SER A 588 18.58 -3.58 11.38
N LYS A 589 17.27 -3.67 11.63
CA LYS A 589 16.61 -4.45 12.70
C LYS A 589 15.30 -5.04 12.21
N TYR A 590 14.71 -5.92 13.00
CA TYR A 590 13.35 -6.40 12.72
C TYR A 590 12.31 -5.27 12.86
N PRO A 591 11.19 -5.31 12.11
CA PRO A 591 10.25 -4.21 12.02
C PRO A 591 9.59 -3.83 13.36
N VAL A 592 9.31 -4.81 14.23
CA VAL A 592 8.76 -4.55 15.57
C VAL A 592 9.77 -3.81 16.45
N ASP A 593 11.07 -4.18 16.35
CA ASP A 593 12.14 -3.51 17.10
C ASP A 593 12.37 -2.08 16.59
N LEU A 594 12.29 -1.86 15.26
CA LEU A 594 12.38 -0.52 14.66
C LEU A 594 11.29 0.40 15.19
N LEU A 595 10.04 -0.09 15.28
CA LEU A 595 8.93 0.69 15.82
C LEU A 595 9.07 0.93 17.33
N LYS A 596 9.59 -0.06 18.06
CA LYS A 596 9.87 0.08 19.49
C LYS A 596 10.93 1.15 19.77
N ASP A 597 12.00 1.19 18.98
CA ASP A 597 13.01 2.25 19.05
C ASP A 597 12.43 3.63 18.68
N ALA A 598 11.45 3.66 17.77
CA ALA A 598 10.70 4.89 17.46
C ALA A 598 9.76 5.33 18.61
N GLY A 599 9.56 4.48 19.60
CA GLY A 599 8.72 4.74 20.77
C GLY A 599 7.30 4.18 20.66
N VAL A 600 7.09 3.18 19.79
CA VAL A 600 5.80 2.48 19.62
C VAL A 600 6.00 0.98 19.71
N ASP A 601 5.56 0.36 20.79
CA ASP A 601 5.65 -1.09 21.01
C ASP A 601 4.39 -1.79 20.50
N MET A 602 4.50 -2.42 19.32
CA MET A 602 3.39 -3.15 18.68
C MET A 602 2.99 -4.44 19.40
N THR A 603 3.74 -4.85 20.42
CA THR A 603 3.38 -6.00 21.27
C THR A 603 2.44 -5.61 22.42
N THR A 604 2.05 -4.33 22.52
CA THR A 604 1.13 -3.77 23.53
C THR A 604 -0.14 -3.23 22.90
N ASP A 605 -1.12 -2.88 23.73
CA ASP A 605 -2.38 -2.28 23.27
C ASP A 605 -2.25 -0.76 23.02
N GLU A 606 -1.14 -0.11 23.44
CA GLU A 606 -0.98 1.36 23.42
C GLU A 606 -1.21 1.99 22.03
N PRO A 607 -0.66 1.47 20.90
CA PRO A 607 -0.85 2.10 19.60
C PRO A 607 -2.32 2.12 19.15
N LEU A 608 -3.04 1.03 19.42
CA LEU A 608 -4.48 0.96 19.15
C LEU A 608 -5.27 1.89 20.05
N ASP A 609 -4.97 1.90 21.35
CA ASP A 609 -5.67 2.76 22.33
C ASP A 609 -5.53 4.25 22.03
N LEU A 610 -4.35 4.69 21.56
CA LEU A 610 -4.13 6.06 21.09
C LEU A 610 -4.97 6.38 19.86
N THR A 611 -5.07 5.45 18.92
CA THR A 611 -5.92 5.59 17.73
C THR A 611 -7.40 5.68 18.10
N ILE A 612 -7.87 4.85 19.04
CA ILE A 612 -9.24 4.87 19.54
C ILE A 612 -9.55 6.17 20.29
N LYS A 613 -8.61 6.68 21.09
CA LYS A 613 -8.76 8.00 21.75
C LYS A 613 -8.89 9.11 20.70
N LYS A 614 -8.08 9.10 19.65
CA LYS A 614 -8.17 10.05 18.54
C LYS A 614 -9.52 9.95 17.83
N MET A 615 -10.00 8.75 17.55
CA MET A 615 -11.32 8.52 16.95
C MET A 615 -12.45 9.11 17.79
N ASN A 616 -12.43 8.90 19.11
CA ASN A 616 -13.42 9.48 20.01
C ASN A 616 -13.38 11.02 20.02
N ARG A 617 -12.19 11.63 20.10
CA ARG A 617 -12.01 13.09 20.03
C ARG A 617 -12.57 13.70 18.74
N ILE A 618 -12.37 13.02 17.60
CA ILE A 618 -12.91 13.44 16.30
C ILE A 618 -14.45 13.37 16.33
N MET A 619 -15.03 12.31 16.86
CA MET A 619 -16.49 12.19 16.99
C MET A 619 -17.07 13.25 17.92
N ASP A 620 -16.40 13.56 19.05
CA ASP A 620 -16.83 14.64 19.97
C ASP A 620 -16.86 16.00 19.25
N GLU A 621 -15.84 16.31 18.44
CA GLU A 621 -15.79 17.54 17.64
C GLU A 621 -16.91 17.59 16.61
N MET A 622 -17.12 16.50 15.85
CA MET A 622 -18.21 16.42 14.87
C MET A 622 -19.60 16.57 15.52
N GLU A 623 -19.83 15.94 16.65
CA GLU A 623 -21.09 16.09 17.40
C GLU A 623 -21.30 17.51 17.89
N GLY A 624 -20.24 18.20 18.33
CA GLY A 624 -20.26 19.62 18.69
C GLY A 624 -20.61 20.55 17.52
N LEU A 625 -20.03 20.30 16.33
CA LEU A 625 -20.34 21.05 15.10
C LEU A 625 -21.79 20.83 14.64
N LEU A 626 -22.26 19.58 14.70
CA LEU A 626 -23.66 19.25 14.35
C LEU A 626 -24.68 19.85 15.32
N ALA A 627 -24.34 20.00 16.59
CA ALA A 627 -25.23 20.62 17.58
C ALA A 627 -25.45 22.12 17.34
N LYS A 628 -24.47 22.84 16.77
CA LYS A 628 -24.59 24.26 16.39
C LYS A 628 -25.52 24.50 15.21
N ARG A 629 -25.87 23.45 14.43
CA ARG A 629 -26.74 23.55 13.24
C ARG A 629 -28.23 23.37 13.56
N LYS A 630 -28.55 23.01 14.79
CA LYS A 630 -29.94 22.93 15.29
C LYS A 630 -30.43 24.28 15.82
#